data_788c22ca5c904e2609f1f6a12ecd46f9
#
_entry.id   788c22ca5c904e2609f1f6a12ecd46f9
#
_cell.length_a   1.000
_cell.length_b   1.000
_cell.length_c   1.000
_cell.angle_alpha   90.00
_cell.angle_beta   90.00
_cell.angle_gamma   90.00
#
_symmetry.space_group_name_H-M   'P 1'
#
loop_
_entity.id
_entity.type
_entity.pdbx_description
1 polymer ?
#
loop_
_entity_poly.entity_id
_entity_poly.type
_entity_poly.pdbx_seq_one_letter_code
_entity_poly.pdbx_strand_id
1 'polypeptide(L)'
;SYTISYVDLTHEMLREAQHLYDEDLFKDAHEKLSQAIRFYYSNRFSTGTELTNMDALQLLRKENIPEFDSILDSLGMCEMIEFAKNPTERKKFISAIENFSQIIK
;
A
#
# COMPACT_ATOMS: atom_id res chain seq x y z
N SER A 1 -10.39 17.01 21.87
CA SER A 1 -10.61 16.74 20.45
C SER A 1 -9.84 15.50 20.02
N TYR A 2 -10.48 14.69 19.22
CA TYR A 2 -9.90 13.44 18.72
C TYR A 2 -9.10 13.71 17.47
N THR A 3 -7.83 13.33 17.48
CA THR A 3 -7.01 13.33 16.25
C THR A 3 -6.77 11.89 15.86
N ILE A 4 -7.29 11.49 14.69
CA ILE A 4 -7.05 10.16 14.16
C ILE A 4 -5.65 10.18 13.53
N SER A 5 -4.78 9.26 13.98
CA SER A 5 -3.42 9.19 13.46
C SER A 5 -3.41 8.66 12.02
N TYR A 6 -2.38 9.05 11.25
CA TYR A 6 -2.24 8.50 9.89
C TYR A 6 -1.94 7.00 9.92
N VAL A 7 -1.35 6.49 11.00
CA VAL A 7 -1.16 5.04 11.16
C VAL A 7 -2.50 4.32 11.22
N ASP A 8 -3.44 4.84 12.03
CA ASP A 8 -4.77 4.27 12.15
C ASP A 8 -5.53 4.35 10.83
N LEU A 9 -5.44 5.48 10.13
CA LEU A 9 -6.05 5.65 8.82
C LEU A 9 -5.47 4.66 7.80
N THR A 10 -4.17 4.43 7.84
CA THR A 10 -3.53 3.46 6.95
C THR A 10 -4.05 2.04 7.21
N HIS A 11 -4.19 1.64 8.49
CA HIS A 11 -4.77 0.34 8.82
C HIS A 11 -6.22 0.21 8.33
N GLU A 12 -7.00 1.28 8.42
CA GLU A 12 -8.35 1.34 7.86
C GLU A 12 -8.34 1.08 6.34
N MET A 13 -7.42 1.75 5.63
CA MET A 13 -7.28 1.58 4.19
C MET A 13 -6.90 0.15 3.82
N LEU A 14 -6.05 -0.50 4.62
CA LEU A 14 -5.67 -1.90 4.40
C LEU A 14 -6.87 -2.84 4.59
N ARG A 15 -7.70 -2.60 5.60
CA ARG A 15 -8.94 -3.37 5.80
C ARG A 15 -9.89 -3.19 4.62
N GLU A 16 -10.01 -1.97 4.11
CA GLU A 16 -10.83 -1.70 2.94
C GLU A 16 -10.30 -2.43 1.70
N ALA A 17 -8.97 -2.44 1.49
CA ALA A 17 -8.36 -3.18 0.39
C ALA A 17 -8.71 -4.67 0.43
N GLN A 18 -8.63 -5.29 1.61
CA GLN A 18 -8.99 -6.68 1.78
C GLN A 18 -10.48 -6.91 1.49
N HIS A 19 -11.34 -6.03 1.98
CA HIS A 19 -12.78 -6.11 1.74
C HIS A 19 -13.10 -6.01 0.26
N LEU A 20 -12.47 -5.08 -0.45
CA LEU A 20 -12.65 -4.93 -1.90
C LEU A 20 -12.22 -6.19 -2.66
N TYR A 21 -11.10 -6.79 -2.25
CA TYR A 21 -10.66 -8.05 -2.86
C TYR A 21 -11.71 -9.15 -2.68
N ASP A 22 -12.25 -9.28 -1.46
CA ASP A 22 -13.23 -10.31 -1.12
C ASP A 22 -14.58 -10.08 -1.81
N GLU A 23 -14.84 -8.88 -2.32
CA GLU A 23 -16.00 -8.57 -3.15
C GLU A 23 -15.70 -8.69 -4.65
N ASP A 24 -14.57 -9.29 -5.02
CA ASP A 24 -14.13 -9.47 -6.41
C ASP A 24 -13.85 -8.14 -7.15
N LEU A 25 -13.65 -7.06 -6.40
CA LEU A 25 -13.27 -5.75 -6.95
C LEU A 25 -11.75 -5.66 -6.95
N PHE A 26 -11.11 -6.48 -7.78
CA PHE A 26 -9.66 -6.72 -7.72
C PHE A 26 -8.83 -5.48 -8.05
N LYS A 27 -9.21 -4.73 -9.08
CA LYS A 27 -8.49 -3.49 -9.45
C LYS A 27 -8.58 -2.45 -8.34
N ASP A 28 -9.78 -2.27 -7.80
CA ASP A 28 -10.00 -1.32 -6.71
C ASP A 28 -9.24 -1.75 -5.45
N ALA A 29 -9.19 -3.05 -5.18
CA ALA A 29 -8.44 -3.59 -4.04
C ALA A 29 -6.95 -3.27 -4.16
N HIS A 30 -6.36 -3.50 -5.34
CA HIS A 30 -4.94 -3.21 -5.58
C HIS A 30 -4.66 -1.71 -5.52
N GLU A 31 -5.53 -0.88 -6.09
CA GLU A 31 -5.37 0.57 -6.02
C GLU A 31 -5.46 1.06 -4.56
N LYS A 32 -6.35 0.48 -3.77
CA LYS A 32 -6.45 0.84 -2.35
C LYS A 32 -5.18 0.48 -1.58
N LEU A 33 -4.60 -0.69 -1.87
CA LEU A 33 -3.32 -1.08 -1.25
C LEU A 33 -2.20 -0.12 -1.64
N SER A 34 -2.07 0.21 -2.93
CA SER A 34 -1.08 1.20 -3.39
C SER A 34 -1.29 2.54 -2.69
N GLN A 35 -2.53 3.00 -2.63
CA GLN A 35 -2.89 4.26 -1.99
C GLN A 35 -2.49 4.26 -0.52
N ALA A 36 -2.76 3.16 0.19
CA ALA A 36 -2.40 3.03 1.61
C ALA A 36 -0.88 3.17 1.81
N ILE A 37 -0.09 2.52 0.96
CA ILE A 37 1.37 2.59 1.02
C ILE A 37 1.84 4.03 0.78
N ARG A 38 1.36 4.67 -0.28
CA ARG A 38 1.73 6.06 -0.61
C ARG A 38 1.32 7.02 0.49
N PHE A 39 0.12 6.86 1.02
CA PHE A 39 -0.41 7.69 2.10
C PHE A 39 0.46 7.60 3.36
N TYR A 40 0.82 6.38 3.76
CA TYR A 40 1.65 6.17 4.94
C TYR A 40 2.98 6.89 4.82
N TYR A 41 3.71 6.69 3.71
CA TYR A 41 5.04 7.29 3.56
C TYR A 41 4.97 8.80 3.35
N SER A 42 3.95 9.30 2.67
CA SER A 42 3.75 10.75 2.55
C SER A 42 3.63 11.40 3.93
N ASN A 43 2.90 10.78 4.83
CA ASN A 43 2.73 11.30 6.19
C ASN A 43 3.97 11.09 7.05
N ARG A 44 4.56 9.90 7.00
CA ARG A 44 5.76 9.59 7.77
C ARG A 44 6.90 10.57 7.49
N PHE A 45 7.08 10.95 6.24
CA PHE A 45 8.14 11.85 5.81
C PHE A 45 7.67 13.30 5.60
N SER A 46 6.43 13.60 5.95
CA SER A 46 5.87 14.96 5.89
C SER A 46 6.09 15.63 4.53
N THR A 47 5.78 14.91 3.45
CA THR A 47 6.02 15.43 2.09
C THR A 47 5.06 16.56 1.70
N GLY A 48 3.90 16.63 2.35
CA GLY A 48 2.89 17.65 2.06
C GLY A 48 2.13 17.45 0.76
N THR A 49 2.40 16.35 0.03
CA THR A 49 1.74 16.04 -1.24
C THR A 49 1.39 14.56 -1.32
N GLU A 50 0.46 14.22 -2.21
CA GLU A 50 0.25 12.84 -2.59
C GLU A 50 1.44 12.35 -3.42
N LEU A 51 1.90 11.15 -3.12
CA LEU A 51 3.00 10.52 -3.85
C LEU A 51 2.45 9.62 -4.94
N THR A 52 3.14 9.57 -6.10
CA THR A 52 2.97 8.49 -7.05
C THR A 52 3.75 7.28 -6.53
N ASN A 53 3.53 6.09 -7.12
CA ASN A 53 4.32 4.92 -6.77
C ASN A 53 5.82 5.17 -6.99
N MET A 54 6.17 5.83 -8.09
CA MET A 54 7.57 6.19 -8.39
C MET A 54 8.14 7.11 -7.33
N ASP A 55 7.39 8.16 -6.95
CA ASP A 55 7.82 9.10 -5.91
C ASP A 55 8.06 8.38 -4.58
N ALA A 56 7.16 7.48 -4.21
CA ALA A 56 7.29 6.71 -2.97
C ALA A 56 8.57 5.85 -3.00
N LEU A 57 8.81 5.14 -4.09
CA LEU A 57 10.01 4.30 -4.22
C LEU A 57 11.30 5.12 -4.21
N GLN A 58 11.31 6.27 -4.86
CA GLN A 58 12.48 7.17 -4.84
C GLN A 58 12.75 7.68 -3.42
N LEU A 59 11.69 8.05 -2.70
CA LEU A 59 11.80 8.50 -1.32
C LEU A 59 12.35 7.40 -0.40
N LEU A 60 11.82 6.18 -0.51
CA LEU A 60 12.27 5.06 0.31
C LEU A 60 13.72 4.71 0.03
N ARG A 61 14.16 4.79 -1.22
CA ARG A 61 15.56 4.55 -1.60
C ARG A 61 16.47 5.62 -1.02
N LYS A 62 16.08 6.89 -1.16
CA LYS A 62 16.84 8.03 -0.63
C LYS A 62 17.03 7.93 0.89
N GLU A 63 15.97 7.52 1.59
CA GLU A 63 15.96 7.43 3.05
C GLU A 63 16.52 6.09 3.57
N ASN A 64 16.98 5.21 2.68
CA ASN A 64 17.54 3.90 3.02
C ASN A 64 16.60 3.06 3.91
N ILE A 65 15.33 3.02 3.53
CA ILE A 65 14.31 2.29 4.29
C ILE A 65 14.55 0.78 4.16
N PRO A 66 14.68 0.04 5.29
CA PRO A 66 14.98 -1.39 5.26
C PRO A 66 13.95 -2.23 4.51
N GLU A 67 12.68 -1.83 4.54
CA GLU A 67 11.58 -2.54 3.88
C GLU A 67 11.42 -2.20 2.40
N PHE A 68 12.40 -1.53 1.78
CA PHE A 68 12.30 -1.08 0.37
C PHE A 68 11.91 -2.22 -0.58
N ASP A 69 12.57 -3.37 -0.49
CA ASP A 69 12.30 -4.48 -1.42
C ASP A 69 10.87 -4.99 -1.28
N SER A 70 10.37 -5.09 -0.06
CA SER A 70 8.99 -5.50 0.20
C SER A 70 7.98 -4.52 -0.40
N ILE A 71 8.24 -3.23 -0.26
CA ILE A 71 7.36 -2.19 -0.82
C ILE A 71 7.44 -2.18 -2.36
N LEU A 72 8.63 -2.35 -2.91
CA LEU A 72 8.81 -2.45 -4.36
C LEU A 72 7.97 -3.60 -4.94
N ASP A 73 8.03 -4.76 -4.29
CA ASP A 73 7.25 -5.94 -4.72
C ASP A 73 5.75 -5.68 -4.64
N SER A 74 5.29 -5.09 -3.54
CA SER A 74 3.86 -4.80 -3.36
C SER A 74 3.34 -3.77 -4.37
N LEU A 75 4.06 -2.68 -4.59
CA LEU A 75 3.66 -1.67 -5.56
C LEU A 75 3.71 -2.23 -7.00
N GLY A 76 4.73 -3.03 -7.31
CA GLY A 76 4.83 -3.69 -8.61
C GLY A 76 3.67 -4.64 -8.86
N MET A 77 3.29 -5.44 -7.86
CA MET A 77 2.12 -6.30 -7.94
C MET A 77 0.86 -5.49 -8.25
N CYS A 78 0.67 -4.37 -7.57
CA CYS A 78 -0.50 -3.52 -7.76
C CYS A 78 -0.54 -2.89 -9.17
N GLU A 79 0.60 -2.51 -9.71
CA GLU A 79 0.66 -1.94 -11.06
C GLU A 79 0.34 -2.96 -12.14
N MET A 80 0.73 -4.22 -11.93
CA MET A 80 0.54 -5.27 -12.93
C MET A 80 -0.91 -5.73 -13.07
N ILE A 81 -1.79 -5.37 -12.15
CA ILE A 81 -3.19 -5.81 -12.20
C ILE A 81 -3.90 -5.39 -13.49
N GLU A 82 -3.52 -4.27 -14.09
CA GLU A 82 -4.10 -3.79 -15.35
C GLU A 82 -3.82 -4.72 -16.52
N PHE A 83 -2.73 -5.49 -16.46
CA PHE A 83 -2.26 -6.35 -17.53
C PHE A 83 -2.46 -7.83 -17.23
N ALA A 84 -2.92 -8.17 -16.04
CA ALA A 84 -3.07 -9.56 -15.62
C ALA A 84 -4.34 -10.17 -16.22
N LYS A 85 -4.23 -11.39 -16.74
CA LYS A 85 -5.40 -12.17 -17.21
C LYS A 85 -6.26 -12.62 -16.03
N ASN A 86 -5.60 -12.92 -14.91
CA ASN A 86 -6.25 -13.36 -13.68
C ASN A 86 -5.82 -12.43 -12.57
N PRO A 87 -6.65 -12.24 -11.54
CA PRO A 87 -6.26 -11.45 -10.38
C PRO A 87 -5.11 -12.11 -9.64
N THR A 88 -4.37 -11.31 -8.86
CA THR A 88 -3.40 -11.83 -7.91
C THR A 88 -4.10 -12.82 -6.98
N GLU A 89 -3.47 -13.96 -6.71
CA GLU A 89 -4.04 -14.92 -5.77
C GLU A 89 -4.29 -14.26 -4.41
N ARG A 90 -5.41 -14.61 -3.77
CA ARG A 90 -5.81 -14.03 -2.50
C ARG A 90 -4.70 -14.14 -1.45
N LYS A 91 -4.06 -15.30 -1.36
CA LYS A 91 -2.98 -15.53 -0.39
C LYS A 91 -1.84 -14.51 -0.56
N LYS A 92 -1.45 -14.25 -1.80
CA LYS A 92 -0.39 -13.29 -2.10
C LYS A 92 -0.81 -11.86 -1.77
N PHE A 93 -2.04 -11.50 -2.11
CA PHE A 93 -2.58 -10.17 -1.83
C PHE A 93 -2.67 -9.92 -0.32
N ILE A 94 -3.23 -10.88 0.41
CA ILE A 94 -3.36 -10.78 1.87
C ILE A 94 -1.98 -10.75 2.55
N SER A 95 -1.02 -11.53 2.05
CA SER A 95 0.35 -11.48 2.58
C SER A 95 0.97 -10.09 2.43
N ALA A 96 0.74 -9.43 1.29
CA ALA A 96 1.22 -8.05 1.09
C ALA A 96 0.60 -7.10 2.11
N ILE A 97 -0.71 -7.21 2.36
CA ILE A 97 -1.41 -6.41 3.36
C ILE A 97 -0.84 -6.68 4.76
N GLU A 98 -0.70 -7.94 5.14
CA GLU A 98 -0.20 -8.32 6.46
C GLU A 98 1.24 -7.84 6.68
N ASN A 99 2.09 -8.00 5.68
CA ASN A 99 3.48 -7.53 5.75
C ASN A 99 3.53 -6.02 5.95
N PHE A 100 2.75 -5.28 5.19
CA PHE A 100 2.73 -3.83 5.33
C PHE A 100 2.12 -3.41 6.66
N SER A 101 1.08 -4.09 7.12
CA SER A 101 0.47 -3.83 8.43
C SER A 101 1.48 -3.95 9.57
N GLN A 102 2.45 -4.86 9.47
CA GLN A 102 3.51 -5.02 10.47
C GLN A 102 4.59 -3.95 10.37
N ILE A 103 4.82 -3.40 9.18
CA ILE A 103 5.78 -2.32 8.95
C ILE A 103 5.30 -1.03 9.61
N ILE A 104 4.01 -0.73 9.48
CA ILE A 104 3.42 0.50 9.99
C ILE A 104 3.10 0.36 11.47
N LYS A 105 3.66 1.24 12.28
CA LYS A 105 3.46 1.22 13.73
C LYS A 105 3.20 2.61 14.26
#